data_13d8f860d701a3faa7e70430bc9cdd2e
#
_entry.id   13d8f860d701a3faa7e70430bc9cdd2e
#
_cell.length_a   1.000
_cell.length_b   1.000
_cell.length_c   1.000
_cell.angle_alpha   90.00
_cell.angle_beta   90.00
_cell.angle_gamma   90.00
#
_symmetry.space_group_name_H-M   'P 1'
#
loop_
_entity.id
_entity.type
_entity.pdbx_description
1 polymer ?
#
loop_
_entity_poly.entity_id
_entity_poly.type
_entity_poly.pdbx_seq_one_letter_code
_entity_poly.pdbx_strand_id
1 'polypeptide(L)'
;MLIKNGYIIDPASGRAEFADLQISDGKIFSIGQHLSVSPSEEIIDASGLTIAPGLIDTHVHFRDPGFTYKEDIHTGAAAAAAGGFTTVVCMANTKPPVDNVETLEYVLAEGKKTPINVLSAANITVGMKGEVLTDMELLKAHGAAGFTDDGIPLKDSALVKKAMEEAVRLNVPLSFHEEDPTLITNNGINRGAVSE
;
A
#
# COMPACT_ATOMS: atom_id res chain seq x y z
N MET A 1 20.99 16.36 -6.49
CA MET A 1 19.93 17.25 -5.96
C MET A 1 20.22 17.53 -4.50
N LEU A 2 20.11 18.79 -4.06
CA LEU A 2 20.24 19.18 -2.67
C LEU A 2 18.97 19.90 -2.19
N ILE A 3 18.35 19.40 -1.13
CA ILE A 3 17.23 20.06 -0.46
C ILE A 3 17.78 20.76 0.78
N LYS A 4 17.59 22.09 0.89
CA LYS A 4 18.20 22.92 1.93
C LYS A 4 17.19 23.45 2.93
N ASN A 5 17.66 23.72 4.15
CA ASN A 5 16.95 24.48 5.17
C ASN A 5 15.64 23.84 5.66
N GLY A 6 15.39 22.56 5.38
CA GLY A 6 14.17 21.87 5.78
C GLY A 6 14.21 21.37 7.22
N TYR A 7 13.04 21.21 7.85
CA TYR A 7 12.91 20.47 9.10
C TYR A 7 12.70 18.99 8.79
N ILE A 8 13.73 18.15 9.01
CA ILE A 8 13.71 16.74 8.67
C ILE A 8 13.09 15.95 9.83
N ILE A 9 12.08 15.14 9.51
CA ILE A 9 11.48 14.16 10.41
C ILE A 9 11.66 12.77 9.81
N ASP A 10 12.35 11.89 10.52
CA ASP A 10 12.49 10.48 10.18
C ASP A 10 12.25 9.59 11.41
N PRO A 11 11.04 9.03 11.54
CA PRO A 11 10.70 8.19 12.70
C PRO A 11 11.58 6.94 12.83
N ALA A 12 12.08 6.40 11.72
CA ALA A 12 12.87 5.17 11.72
C ALA A 12 14.24 5.39 12.38
N SER A 13 14.87 6.56 12.18
CA SER A 13 16.13 6.93 12.82
C SER A 13 15.94 7.78 14.10
N GLY A 14 14.71 8.18 14.41
CA GLY A 14 14.41 9.12 15.49
C GLY A 14 14.87 10.55 15.21
N ARG A 15 15.12 10.91 13.95
CA ARG A 15 15.62 12.23 13.55
C ARG A 15 14.48 13.25 13.54
N ALA A 16 14.74 14.42 14.13
CA ALA A 16 13.83 15.58 14.12
C ALA A 16 14.69 16.84 14.28
N GLU A 17 15.17 17.42 13.16
CA GLU A 17 16.12 18.53 13.18
C GLU A 17 16.09 19.37 11.90
N PHE A 18 16.55 20.60 11.94
CA PHE A 18 16.85 21.39 10.74
C PHE A 18 18.14 20.92 10.11
N ALA A 19 18.08 20.50 8.85
CA ALA A 19 19.24 20.06 8.10
C ALA A 19 19.00 20.17 6.58
N ASP A 20 20.09 20.01 5.82
CA ASP A 20 20.10 19.82 4.39
C ASP A 20 20.07 18.32 4.07
N LEU A 21 19.44 17.94 2.96
CA LEU A 21 19.34 16.58 2.47
C LEU A 21 19.91 16.50 1.06
N GLN A 22 20.97 15.72 0.85
CA GLN A 22 21.57 15.50 -0.45
C GLN A 22 21.11 14.16 -1.01
N ILE A 23 20.66 14.15 -2.25
CA ILE A 23 20.20 12.98 -3.01
C ILE A 23 21.15 12.77 -4.19
N SER A 24 21.68 11.56 -4.32
CA SER A 24 22.45 11.09 -5.46
C SER A 24 21.97 9.72 -5.91
N ASP A 25 21.82 9.54 -7.22
CA ASP A 25 21.39 8.27 -7.83
C ASP A 25 20.10 7.70 -7.20
N GLY A 26 19.12 8.61 -6.94
CA GLY A 26 17.84 8.26 -6.36
C GLY A 26 17.89 7.81 -4.89
N LYS A 27 19.01 8.04 -4.20
CA LYS A 27 19.19 7.66 -2.79
C LYS A 27 19.61 8.86 -1.95
N ILE A 28 19.25 8.83 -0.67
CA ILE A 28 19.78 9.77 0.30
C ILE A 28 21.29 9.52 0.44
N PHE A 29 22.08 10.49 0.01
CA PHE A 29 23.54 10.43 0.08
C PHE A 29 24.07 10.98 1.41
N SER A 30 23.54 12.13 1.84
CA SER A 30 23.98 12.79 3.07
C SER A 30 22.84 13.60 3.70
N ILE A 31 22.85 13.68 5.03
CA ILE A 31 22.01 14.58 5.81
C ILE A 31 22.93 15.33 6.76
N GLY A 32 22.89 16.66 6.78
CA GLY A 32 23.74 17.49 7.63
C GLY A 32 23.45 18.97 7.45
N GLN A 33 24.13 19.79 8.25
CA GLN A 33 24.03 21.24 8.13
C GLN A 33 25.07 21.78 7.14
N HIS A 34 24.66 22.78 6.33
CA HIS A 34 25.54 23.49 5.40
C HIS A 34 26.28 22.57 4.40
N LEU A 35 25.54 21.63 3.81
CA LEU A 35 26.12 20.73 2.79
C LEU A 35 26.58 21.54 1.57
N SER A 36 27.77 21.16 1.06
CA SER A 36 28.36 21.78 -0.11
C SER A 36 27.61 21.39 -1.37
N VAL A 37 27.45 22.31 -2.30
CA VAL A 37 26.74 22.13 -3.56
C VAL A 37 27.73 22.16 -4.72
N SER A 38 27.57 21.22 -5.65
CA SER A 38 28.24 21.34 -6.96
C SER A 38 27.55 22.41 -7.82
N PRO A 39 28.26 23.18 -8.65
CA PRO A 39 27.66 24.23 -9.49
C PRO A 39 26.55 23.77 -10.43
N SER A 40 26.51 22.49 -10.74
CA SER A 40 25.50 21.87 -11.62
C SER A 40 24.37 21.16 -10.87
N GLU A 41 24.37 21.23 -9.54
CA GLU A 41 23.40 20.49 -8.73
C GLU A 41 22.09 21.28 -8.58
N GLU A 42 20.96 20.59 -8.79
CA GLU A 42 19.64 21.15 -8.52
C GLU A 42 19.46 21.42 -7.03
N ILE A 43 18.99 22.61 -6.68
CA ILE A 43 18.76 23.03 -5.29
C ILE A 43 17.27 23.29 -5.09
N ILE A 44 16.71 22.70 -4.04
CA ILE A 44 15.35 22.97 -3.55
C ILE A 44 15.48 23.65 -2.20
N ASP A 45 14.97 24.89 -2.06
CA ASP A 45 14.88 25.55 -0.76
C ASP A 45 13.60 25.11 -0.03
N ALA A 46 13.78 24.36 1.05
CA ALA A 46 12.72 23.87 1.92
C ALA A 46 12.54 24.73 3.20
N SER A 47 12.94 25.99 3.17
CA SER A 47 12.75 26.91 4.31
C SER A 47 11.28 26.97 4.73
N GLY A 48 11.00 26.67 5.99
CA GLY A 48 9.64 26.61 6.54
C GLY A 48 8.86 25.35 6.19
N LEU A 49 9.45 24.38 5.47
CA LEU A 49 8.84 23.12 5.12
C LEU A 49 9.38 21.96 5.99
N THR A 50 8.56 20.93 6.11
CA THR A 50 8.98 19.66 6.71
C THR A 50 9.35 18.66 5.60
N ILE A 51 10.48 18.01 5.77
CA ILE A 51 10.95 16.90 4.92
C ILE A 51 10.73 15.62 5.69
N ALA A 52 9.98 14.69 5.11
CA ALA A 52 9.70 13.39 5.71
C ALA A 52 9.77 12.29 4.65
N PRO A 53 9.90 11.00 5.04
CA PRO A 53 9.64 9.89 4.13
C PRO A 53 8.25 10.03 3.51
N GLY A 54 8.11 9.62 2.26
CA GLY A 54 6.81 9.61 1.60
C GLY A 54 5.82 8.72 2.35
N LEU A 55 4.54 9.10 2.34
CA LEU A 55 3.49 8.36 3.02
C LEU A 55 3.29 6.98 2.35
N ILE A 56 2.87 6.00 3.15
CA ILE A 56 2.53 4.65 2.70
C ILE A 56 1.08 4.38 3.06
N ASP A 57 0.26 4.00 2.07
CA ASP A 57 -1.10 3.52 2.29
C ASP A 57 -1.15 2.01 2.03
N THR A 58 -1.42 1.25 3.06
CA THR A 58 -1.43 -0.22 2.98
C THR A 58 -2.78 -0.80 2.59
N HIS A 59 -3.79 0.04 2.25
CA HIS A 59 -5.13 -0.42 1.93
C HIS A 59 -5.85 0.54 0.98
N VAL A 60 -5.65 0.34 -0.34
CA VAL A 60 -6.33 1.14 -1.37
C VAL A 60 -7.11 0.26 -2.35
N HIS A 61 -8.13 0.85 -2.97
CA HIS A 61 -8.96 0.17 -3.96
C HIS A 61 -8.88 0.86 -5.32
N PHE A 62 -7.91 0.50 -6.13
CA PHE A 62 -7.80 1.02 -7.50
C PHE A 62 -8.72 0.34 -8.50
N ARG A 63 -9.41 -0.74 -8.10
CA ARG A 63 -10.48 -1.38 -8.86
C ARG A 63 -10.08 -1.93 -10.24
N ASP A 64 -8.82 -1.97 -10.54
CA ASP A 64 -8.24 -2.45 -11.79
C ASP A 64 -7.46 -3.75 -11.52
N PRO A 65 -7.77 -4.83 -12.24
CA PRO A 65 -8.65 -4.96 -13.40
C PRO A 65 -10.15 -4.99 -13.09
N GLY A 66 -10.95 -4.68 -14.10
CA GLY A 66 -12.36 -5.04 -14.23
C GLY A 66 -13.39 -4.03 -13.74
N PHE A 67 -13.01 -3.08 -12.88
CA PHE A 67 -13.90 -2.03 -12.39
C PHE A 67 -13.34 -0.63 -12.67
N THR A 68 -12.59 -0.48 -13.76
CA THR A 68 -11.87 0.75 -14.14
C THR A 68 -12.76 1.97 -14.35
N TYR A 69 -14.07 1.79 -14.47
CA TYR A 69 -15.03 2.88 -14.45
C TYR A 69 -15.19 3.55 -13.07
N LYS A 70 -14.69 2.93 -12.00
CA LYS A 70 -14.67 3.51 -10.64
C LYS A 70 -13.34 4.20 -10.36
N GLU A 71 -12.25 3.50 -10.66
CA GLU A 71 -10.86 3.93 -10.51
C GLU A 71 -9.97 2.98 -11.30
N ASP A 72 -8.82 3.44 -11.76
CA ASP A 72 -7.77 2.62 -12.36
C ASP A 72 -6.41 2.85 -11.65
N ILE A 73 -5.45 2.00 -11.97
CA ILE A 73 -4.11 2.05 -11.34
C ILE A 73 -3.40 3.38 -11.62
N HIS A 74 -3.57 3.96 -12.80
CA HIS A 74 -2.85 5.18 -13.18
C HIS A 74 -3.43 6.42 -12.51
N THR A 75 -4.77 6.54 -12.51
CA THR A 75 -5.46 7.68 -11.89
C THR A 75 -5.38 7.62 -10.37
N GLY A 76 -5.52 6.43 -9.78
CA GLY A 76 -5.35 6.21 -8.36
C GLY A 76 -3.92 6.50 -7.87
N ALA A 77 -2.91 6.04 -8.63
CA ALA A 77 -1.51 6.34 -8.33
C ALA A 77 -1.19 7.84 -8.46
N ALA A 78 -1.77 8.53 -9.45
CA ALA A 78 -1.61 9.98 -9.60
C ALA A 78 -2.24 10.74 -8.42
N ALA A 79 -3.43 10.33 -7.96
CA ALA A 79 -4.08 10.90 -6.79
C ALA A 79 -3.27 10.66 -5.51
N ALA A 80 -2.75 9.44 -5.32
CA ALA A 80 -1.86 9.10 -4.21
C ALA A 80 -0.59 9.95 -4.21
N ALA A 81 0.08 10.09 -5.37
CA ALA A 81 1.25 10.93 -5.51
C ALA A 81 0.96 12.40 -5.15
N ALA A 82 -0.17 12.95 -5.59
CA ALA A 82 -0.61 14.31 -5.24
C ALA A 82 -0.86 14.48 -3.73
N GLY A 83 -1.25 13.39 -3.04
CA GLY A 83 -1.41 13.35 -1.58
C GLY A 83 -0.11 13.11 -0.80
N GLY A 84 1.04 12.97 -1.48
CA GLY A 84 2.33 12.70 -0.83
C GLY A 84 2.58 11.22 -0.51
N PHE A 85 1.76 10.30 -1.03
CA PHE A 85 2.00 8.87 -0.91
C PHE A 85 3.00 8.42 -1.98
N THR A 86 4.02 7.71 -1.55
CA THR A 86 5.06 7.15 -2.44
C THR A 86 4.93 5.64 -2.61
N THR A 87 4.10 5.01 -1.79
CA THR A 87 3.82 3.57 -1.85
C THR A 87 2.38 3.31 -1.46
N VAL A 88 1.70 2.45 -2.22
CA VAL A 88 0.35 1.97 -1.90
C VAL A 88 0.28 0.45 -2.06
N VAL A 89 -0.63 -0.19 -1.31
CA VAL A 89 -0.95 -1.61 -1.47
C VAL A 89 -2.40 -1.75 -1.92
N CYS A 90 -2.60 -2.22 -3.16
CA CYS A 90 -3.92 -2.46 -3.71
C CYS A 90 -4.56 -3.71 -3.10
N MET A 91 -5.85 -3.59 -2.74
CA MET A 91 -6.65 -4.73 -2.29
C MET A 91 -7.01 -5.64 -3.46
N ALA A 92 -7.19 -6.92 -3.14
CA ALA A 92 -7.32 -8.01 -4.10
C ALA A 92 -8.73 -8.18 -4.71
N ASN A 93 -9.71 -7.34 -4.31
CA ASN A 93 -11.11 -7.44 -4.70
C ASN A 93 -11.42 -6.78 -6.06
N THR A 94 -10.71 -7.22 -7.07
CA THR A 94 -10.84 -6.83 -8.49
C THR A 94 -11.70 -7.82 -9.29
N LYS A 95 -11.77 -7.67 -10.62
CA LYS A 95 -12.47 -8.61 -11.50
C LYS A 95 -11.66 -8.89 -12.77
N PRO A 96 -11.01 -10.07 -12.90
CA PRO A 96 -10.99 -11.15 -11.90
C PRO A 96 -10.34 -10.73 -10.57
N PRO A 97 -10.59 -11.47 -9.46
CA PRO A 97 -9.90 -11.23 -8.20
C PRO A 97 -8.40 -11.59 -8.32
N VAL A 98 -7.57 -11.03 -7.45
CA VAL A 98 -6.12 -11.29 -7.47
C VAL A 98 -5.84 -12.62 -6.73
N ASP A 99 -6.35 -13.73 -7.25
CA ASP A 99 -6.20 -15.07 -6.68
C ASP A 99 -5.30 -15.99 -7.51
N ASN A 100 -4.69 -15.45 -8.55
CA ASN A 100 -3.82 -16.16 -9.49
C ASN A 100 -2.67 -15.25 -9.96
N VAL A 101 -1.62 -15.87 -10.51
CA VAL A 101 -0.40 -15.18 -10.93
C VAL A 101 -0.66 -14.15 -12.03
N GLU A 102 -1.47 -14.50 -13.03
CA GLU A 102 -1.74 -13.64 -14.19
C GLU A 102 -2.34 -12.28 -13.73
N THR A 103 -3.35 -12.33 -12.85
CA THR A 103 -3.99 -11.11 -12.35
C THR A 103 -3.03 -10.30 -11.46
N LEU A 104 -2.24 -10.98 -10.61
CA LEU A 104 -1.24 -10.31 -9.78
C LEU A 104 -0.18 -9.60 -10.61
N GLU A 105 0.39 -10.30 -11.60
CA GLU A 105 1.42 -9.74 -12.49
C GLU A 105 0.89 -8.58 -13.32
N TYR A 106 -0.38 -8.63 -13.75
CA TYR A 106 -1.04 -7.50 -14.42
C TYR A 106 -1.01 -6.24 -13.53
N VAL A 107 -1.49 -6.34 -12.27
CA VAL A 107 -1.52 -5.19 -11.35
C VAL A 107 -0.12 -4.63 -11.12
N LEU A 108 0.86 -5.51 -10.88
CA LEU A 108 2.25 -5.10 -10.66
C LEU A 108 2.88 -4.48 -11.91
N ALA A 109 2.56 -4.97 -13.09
CA ALA A 109 3.07 -4.44 -14.36
C ALA A 109 2.49 -3.05 -14.68
N GLU A 110 1.19 -2.83 -14.46
CA GLU A 110 0.58 -1.51 -14.59
C GLU A 110 1.11 -0.55 -13.51
N GLY A 111 1.28 -1.01 -12.29
CA GLY A 111 1.87 -0.23 -11.20
C GLY A 111 3.27 0.28 -11.51
N LYS A 112 4.11 -0.49 -12.18
CA LYS A 112 5.47 -0.07 -12.60
C LYS A 112 5.48 1.09 -13.60
N LYS A 113 4.37 1.40 -14.24
CA LYS A 113 4.24 2.53 -15.19
C LYS A 113 3.81 3.83 -14.48
N THR A 114 3.61 3.80 -13.17
CA THR A 114 3.15 4.95 -12.36
C THR A 114 4.31 5.64 -11.64
N PRO A 115 4.13 6.88 -11.15
CA PRO A 115 5.20 7.62 -10.46
C PRO A 115 5.49 7.14 -9.03
N ILE A 116 4.69 6.22 -8.47
CA ILE A 116 4.84 5.70 -7.10
C ILE A 116 4.98 4.18 -7.12
N ASN A 117 5.32 3.59 -5.98
CA ASN A 117 5.32 2.14 -5.81
C ASN A 117 3.89 1.64 -5.63
N VAL A 118 3.37 0.90 -6.60
CA VAL A 118 2.09 0.22 -6.49
C VAL A 118 2.36 -1.26 -6.24
N LEU A 119 2.06 -1.70 -5.03
CA LEU A 119 2.11 -3.09 -4.61
C LEU A 119 0.69 -3.68 -4.64
N SER A 120 0.57 -4.99 -4.62
CA SER A 120 -0.71 -5.68 -4.57
C SER A 120 -0.74 -6.72 -3.45
N ALA A 121 -1.81 -6.73 -2.68
CA ALA A 121 -2.19 -7.93 -1.95
C ALA A 121 -2.78 -8.95 -2.95
N ALA A 122 -2.70 -10.25 -2.59
CA ALA A 122 -3.43 -11.30 -3.28
C ALA A 122 -4.56 -11.84 -2.39
N ASN A 123 -5.48 -12.60 -2.97
CA ASN A 123 -6.57 -13.19 -2.18
C ASN A 123 -6.08 -14.33 -1.29
N ILE A 124 -6.68 -14.44 -0.09
CA ILE A 124 -6.49 -15.57 0.82
C ILE A 124 -7.16 -16.81 0.22
N THR A 125 -8.38 -16.63 -0.32
CA THR A 125 -9.16 -17.75 -0.86
C THR A 125 -9.46 -17.60 -2.34
N VAL A 126 -9.54 -18.72 -3.04
CA VAL A 126 -9.86 -18.78 -4.46
C VAL A 126 -11.23 -18.15 -4.73
N GLY A 127 -11.27 -17.16 -5.61
CA GLY A 127 -12.48 -16.41 -5.96
C GLY A 127 -13.10 -15.63 -4.80
N MET A 128 -12.38 -15.43 -3.70
CA MET A 128 -12.88 -14.80 -2.47
C MET A 128 -14.09 -15.53 -1.87
N LYS A 129 -14.13 -16.87 -1.96
CA LYS A 129 -15.30 -17.67 -1.55
C LYS A 129 -15.24 -18.13 -0.09
N GLY A 130 -14.08 -18.00 0.57
CA GLY A 130 -13.88 -18.48 1.94
C GLY A 130 -13.87 -20.01 2.06
N GLU A 131 -13.58 -20.74 0.98
CA GLU A 131 -13.66 -22.21 0.94
C GLU A 131 -12.30 -22.88 0.79
N VAL A 132 -11.45 -22.38 -0.12
CA VAL A 132 -10.17 -22.98 -0.47
C VAL A 132 -9.10 -21.90 -0.49
N LEU A 133 -7.97 -22.12 0.18
CA LEU A 133 -6.82 -21.22 0.13
C LEU A 133 -6.26 -21.16 -1.29
N THR A 134 -5.79 -19.98 -1.66
CA THR A 134 -4.96 -19.81 -2.86
C THR A 134 -3.59 -20.47 -2.65
N ASP A 135 -2.82 -20.60 -3.71
CA ASP A 135 -1.40 -20.97 -3.60
C ASP A 135 -0.62 -19.74 -3.13
N MET A 136 -0.63 -19.49 -1.81
CA MET A 136 0.00 -18.31 -1.20
C MET A 136 1.52 -18.29 -1.43
N GLU A 137 2.17 -19.47 -1.49
CA GLU A 137 3.61 -19.54 -1.76
C GLU A 137 3.94 -19.08 -3.18
N LEU A 138 3.20 -19.56 -4.16
CA LEU A 138 3.35 -19.15 -5.55
C LEU A 138 3.08 -17.65 -5.72
N LEU A 139 1.97 -17.16 -5.17
CA LEU A 139 1.62 -15.73 -5.27
C LEU A 139 2.65 -14.83 -4.58
N LYS A 140 3.18 -15.23 -3.43
CA LYS A 140 4.29 -14.53 -2.80
C LYS A 140 5.54 -14.49 -3.69
N ALA A 141 5.90 -15.63 -4.28
CA ALA A 141 7.07 -15.72 -5.18
C ALA A 141 6.92 -14.79 -6.40
N HIS A 142 5.68 -14.49 -6.83
CA HIS A 142 5.35 -13.55 -7.90
C HIS A 142 5.12 -12.11 -7.43
N GLY A 143 5.34 -11.81 -6.14
CA GLY A 143 5.40 -10.43 -5.65
C GLY A 143 4.17 -9.95 -4.89
N ALA A 144 3.29 -10.84 -4.42
CA ALA A 144 2.22 -10.44 -3.51
C ALA A 144 2.81 -9.83 -2.22
N ALA A 145 2.37 -8.63 -1.86
CA ALA A 145 2.84 -7.91 -0.68
C ALA A 145 2.22 -8.42 0.63
N GLY A 146 1.11 -9.12 0.54
CA GLY A 146 0.34 -9.71 1.62
C GLY A 146 -0.92 -10.37 1.07
N PHE A 147 -1.81 -10.83 1.96
CA PHE A 147 -3.03 -11.53 1.54
C PHE A 147 -4.26 -10.99 2.24
N THR A 148 -5.38 -10.92 1.49
CA THR A 148 -6.65 -10.38 1.96
C THR A 148 -7.82 -10.90 1.14
N ASP A 149 -8.95 -11.14 1.81
CA ASP A 149 -10.25 -11.26 1.15
C ASP A 149 -11.13 -10.04 1.51
N ASP A 150 -10.52 -8.83 1.49
CA ASP A 150 -11.20 -7.60 1.90
C ASP A 150 -12.54 -7.41 1.21
N GLY A 151 -13.54 -7.05 2.04
CA GLY A 151 -14.94 -6.93 1.66
C GLY A 151 -15.76 -8.21 1.91
N ILE A 152 -15.11 -9.35 2.24
CA ILE A 152 -15.80 -10.61 2.57
C ILE A 152 -15.17 -11.22 3.82
N PRO A 153 -15.89 -11.27 4.96
CA PRO A 153 -15.36 -11.86 6.18
C PRO A 153 -15.22 -13.39 6.05
N LEU A 154 -14.08 -13.91 6.43
CA LEU A 154 -13.83 -15.36 6.48
C LEU A 154 -14.45 -15.93 7.77
N LYS A 155 -15.43 -16.83 7.62
CA LYS A 155 -16.21 -17.38 8.74
C LYS A 155 -15.67 -18.72 9.26
N ASP A 156 -14.96 -19.49 8.41
CA ASP A 156 -14.38 -20.77 8.82
C ASP A 156 -13.09 -20.55 9.60
N SER A 157 -13.16 -20.71 10.92
CA SER A 157 -12.00 -20.54 11.80
C SER A 157 -10.87 -21.54 11.53
N ALA A 158 -11.18 -22.72 11.00
CA ALA A 158 -10.15 -23.71 10.63
C ALA A 158 -9.39 -23.25 9.36
N LEU A 159 -10.10 -22.65 8.40
CA LEU A 159 -9.50 -22.06 7.23
C LEU A 159 -8.64 -20.83 7.59
N VAL A 160 -9.18 -19.93 8.45
CA VAL A 160 -8.44 -18.78 8.94
C VAL A 160 -7.15 -19.21 9.65
N LYS A 161 -7.22 -20.21 10.51
CA LYS A 161 -6.03 -20.74 11.18
C LYS A 161 -4.98 -21.25 10.18
N LYS A 162 -5.39 -22.00 9.16
CA LYS A 162 -4.47 -22.48 8.11
C LYS A 162 -3.84 -21.31 7.34
N ALA A 163 -4.63 -20.30 6.99
CA ALA A 163 -4.11 -19.08 6.34
C ALA A 163 -3.06 -18.38 7.20
N MET A 164 -3.30 -18.27 8.51
CA MET A 164 -2.35 -17.66 9.46
C MET A 164 -1.06 -18.48 9.59
N GLU A 165 -1.17 -19.80 9.69
CA GLU A 165 -0.02 -20.70 9.74
C GLU A 165 0.84 -20.57 8.47
N GLU A 166 0.20 -20.51 7.31
CA GLU A 166 0.87 -20.30 6.03
C GLU A 166 1.51 -18.91 5.92
N ALA A 167 0.83 -17.88 6.36
CA ALA A 167 1.36 -16.52 6.38
C ALA A 167 2.62 -16.40 7.28
N VAL A 168 2.62 -17.06 8.44
CA VAL A 168 3.80 -17.15 9.31
C VAL A 168 4.95 -17.86 8.59
N ARG A 169 4.68 -19.02 7.97
CA ARG A 169 5.69 -19.77 7.22
C ARG A 169 6.31 -18.94 6.10
N LEU A 170 5.48 -18.18 5.43
CA LEU A 170 5.89 -17.34 4.29
C LEU A 170 6.43 -15.97 4.71
N ASN A 171 6.30 -15.58 5.98
CA ASN A 171 6.64 -14.25 6.48
C ASN A 171 5.94 -13.14 5.67
N VAL A 172 4.61 -13.21 5.57
CA VAL A 172 3.75 -12.22 4.90
C VAL A 172 2.62 -11.78 5.82
N PRO A 173 2.14 -10.52 5.70
CA PRO A 173 0.98 -10.06 6.46
C PRO A 173 -0.32 -10.62 5.89
N LEU A 174 -1.31 -10.78 6.78
CA LEU A 174 -2.72 -10.94 6.43
C LEU A 174 -3.49 -9.68 6.83
N SER A 175 -4.44 -9.27 6.01
CA SER A 175 -5.40 -8.22 6.30
C SER A 175 -6.80 -8.78 6.13
N PHE A 176 -7.55 -8.89 7.22
CA PHE A 176 -8.90 -9.42 7.20
C PHE A 176 -9.94 -8.31 7.16
N HIS A 177 -11.11 -8.63 6.62
CA HIS A 177 -12.30 -7.80 6.74
C HIS A 177 -13.07 -8.22 8.01
N GLU A 178 -12.88 -7.45 9.07
CA GLU A 178 -13.38 -7.77 10.40
C GLU A 178 -14.85 -7.35 10.56
N GLU A 179 -15.74 -8.16 10.02
CA GLU A 179 -17.18 -7.96 10.07
C GLU A 179 -17.89 -9.25 10.49
N ASP A 180 -18.76 -9.18 11.50
CA ASP A 180 -19.66 -10.27 11.83
C ASP A 180 -21.06 -9.98 11.27
N PRO A 181 -21.48 -10.67 10.20
CA PRO A 181 -22.78 -10.43 9.58
C PRO A 181 -23.97 -10.68 10.49
N THR A 182 -23.79 -11.44 11.61
CA THR A 182 -24.88 -11.69 12.56
C THR A 182 -25.16 -10.48 13.44
N LEU A 183 -24.21 -9.55 13.53
CA LEU A 183 -24.31 -8.31 14.31
C LEU A 183 -24.76 -7.12 13.46
N ILE A 184 -24.73 -7.25 12.12
CA ILE A 184 -25.09 -6.18 11.22
C ILE A 184 -26.59 -6.14 11.01
N THR A 185 -27.19 -5.05 11.41
CA THR A 185 -28.64 -4.81 11.23
C THR A 185 -28.93 -3.78 10.13
N ASN A 186 -27.90 -3.02 9.72
CA ASN A 186 -28.02 -1.91 8.78
C ASN A 186 -26.59 -1.63 8.23
N ASN A 187 -26.44 -1.52 6.92
CA ASN A 187 -25.14 -1.36 6.25
C ASN A 187 -24.70 0.10 6.04
N GLY A 188 -25.38 1.07 6.60
CA GLY A 188 -25.12 2.47 6.28
C GLY A 188 -24.39 3.25 7.36
N ILE A 189 -24.89 3.20 8.59
CA ILE A 189 -24.44 4.07 9.66
C ILE A 189 -24.67 3.41 11.03
N ASN A 190 -23.82 3.70 11.99
CA ASN A 190 -24.03 3.29 13.37
C ASN A 190 -25.34 3.85 13.93
N ARG A 191 -26.04 3.07 14.76
CA ARG A 191 -27.25 3.53 15.43
C ARG A 191 -26.97 4.72 16.34
N GLY A 192 -27.78 5.76 16.21
CA GLY A 192 -27.69 6.97 17.02
C GLY A 192 -28.69 8.03 16.54
N ALA A 193 -28.64 9.19 17.12
CA ALA A 193 -29.58 10.28 16.81
C ALA A 193 -29.59 10.74 15.34
N VAL A 194 -28.59 10.36 14.56
CA VAL A 194 -28.45 10.75 13.14
C VAL A 194 -28.86 9.63 12.19
N SER A 195 -29.06 8.42 12.70
CA SER A 195 -29.43 7.23 11.88
C SER A 195 -30.92 6.91 11.88
N GLU A 196 -31.74 7.68 12.60
CA GLU A 196 -33.20 7.52 12.68
C GLU A 196 -33.94 8.50 11.78
#